data_6a5a940ffdcf23ab6269b5dfdd114c20
#
_entry.id   6a5a940ffdcf23ab6269b5dfdd114c20
#
_cell.length_a   1.000
_cell.length_b   1.000
_cell.length_c   1.000
_cell.angle_alpha   90.00
_cell.angle_beta   90.00
_cell.angle_gamma   90.00
#
_symmetry.space_group_name_H-M   'P 1'
#
loop_
_entity.id
_entity.type
_entity.pdbx_description
1 polymer ?
#
loop_
_entity_poly.entity_id
_entity_poly.type
_entity_poly.pdbx_seq_one_letter_code
_entity_poly.pdbx_strand_id
1 'polypeptide(L)'
;MSESAWSLHSRLKEDTIDIGDLPLSKVLVIKDAHYPWLLLVPRRPDAVEIIDLDEVEQAQLMTEISRVSRALKEITKCDKLNVAALGNLVPQLHVHIIARRTSDAAWPRPVWGVMKPLAHDATEVQTFISALRRKIWLG
;
A
#
# COMPACT_ATOMS: atom_id res chain seq x y z
N MET A 1 12.75 10.87 17.59
CA MET A 1 11.53 10.31 18.15
C MET A 1 11.49 8.81 17.96
N SER A 2 11.08 8.11 18.97
CA SER A 2 11.00 6.65 18.93
C SER A 2 9.80 6.16 18.12
N GLU A 3 9.97 5.06 17.36
CA GLU A 3 8.86 4.40 16.69
C GLU A 3 7.76 3.94 17.66
N SER A 4 8.08 3.72 18.94
CA SER A 4 7.09 3.34 19.95
C SER A 4 6.00 4.38 20.17
N ALA A 5 6.23 5.64 19.75
CA ALA A 5 5.22 6.69 19.79
C ALA A 5 4.27 6.67 18.59
N TRP A 6 4.57 5.86 17.58
CA TRP A 6 3.75 5.76 16.38
C TRP A 6 2.69 4.66 16.51
N SER A 7 1.51 4.94 15.98
CA SER A 7 0.46 3.92 15.83
C SER A 7 -0.28 4.13 14.52
N LEU A 8 -0.78 3.04 13.97
CA LEU A 8 -1.55 3.09 12.71
C LEU A 8 -2.92 3.73 12.97
N HIS A 9 -3.30 4.69 12.13
CA HIS A 9 -4.60 5.33 12.20
C HIS A 9 -5.72 4.29 12.17
N SER A 10 -6.74 4.45 13.02
CA SER A 10 -7.81 3.47 13.19
C SER A 10 -8.52 3.13 11.88
N ARG A 11 -8.76 4.11 11.01
CA ARG A 11 -9.42 3.89 9.73
C ARG A 11 -8.57 3.06 8.77
N LEU A 12 -7.26 3.30 8.73
CA LEU A 12 -6.36 2.46 7.94
C LEU A 12 -6.32 1.03 8.48
N LYS A 13 -6.35 0.90 9.80
CA LYS A 13 -6.36 -0.42 10.45
C LYS A 13 -7.63 -1.20 10.11
N GLU A 14 -8.80 -0.54 10.08
CA GLU A 14 -10.07 -1.17 9.73
C GLU A 14 -10.13 -1.61 8.27
N ASP A 15 -9.57 -0.78 7.36
CA ASP A 15 -9.71 -0.96 5.93
C ASP A 15 -8.66 -1.85 5.31
N THR A 16 -7.74 -2.40 6.09
CA THR A 16 -6.57 -3.11 5.57
C THR A 16 -6.24 -4.38 6.33
N ILE A 17 -5.43 -5.23 5.67
CA ILE A 17 -4.78 -6.39 6.27
C ILE A 17 -3.30 -6.05 6.39
N ASP A 18 -2.75 -6.14 7.61
CA ASP A 18 -1.32 -5.93 7.87
C ASP A 18 -0.54 -7.15 7.41
N ILE A 19 0.44 -6.97 6.52
CA ILE A 19 1.24 -8.08 6.00
C ILE A 19 2.70 -8.04 6.43
N GLY A 20 3.15 -6.98 7.08
CA GLY A 20 4.51 -6.90 7.63
C GLY A 20 5.10 -5.50 7.56
N ASP A 21 6.35 -5.40 8.00
CA ASP A 21 7.10 -4.14 8.08
C ASP A 21 8.34 -4.18 7.21
N LEU A 22 8.61 -3.06 6.54
CA LEU A 22 9.88 -2.72 5.94
C LEU A 22 10.63 -1.77 6.88
N PRO A 23 11.90 -1.43 6.62
CA PRO A 23 12.67 -0.57 7.53
C PRO A 23 11.95 0.72 7.94
N LEU A 24 11.26 1.37 7.03
CA LEU A 24 10.51 2.61 7.34
C LEU A 24 9.02 2.36 7.45
N SER A 25 8.43 1.61 6.53
CA SER A 25 6.98 1.56 6.34
C SER A 25 6.36 0.23 6.72
N LYS A 26 5.16 0.28 7.27
CA LYS A 26 4.27 -0.87 7.37
C LYS A 26 3.64 -1.12 6.01
N VAL A 27 3.50 -2.39 5.63
CA VAL A 27 2.87 -2.79 4.36
C VAL A 27 1.50 -3.37 4.63
N LEU A 28 0.49 -2.83 3.97
CA LEU A 28 -0.91 -3.19 4.16
C LEU A 28 -1.54 -3.56 2.81
N VAL A 29 -2.54 -4.45 2.85
CA VAL A 29 -3.40 -4.78 1.71
C VAL A 29 -4.78 -4.18 1.96
N ILE A 30 -5.28 -3.39 1.04
CA ILE A 30 -6.65 -2.81 1.12
C ILE A 30 -7.67 -3.93 0.97
N LYS A 31 -8.74 -3.84 1.76
CA LYS A 31 -9.88 -4.79 1.72
C LYS A 31 -10.82 -4.46 0.58
N ASP A 32 -10.33 -4.58 -0.66
CA ASP A 32 -11.11 -4.38 -1.87
C ASP A 32 -10.60 -5.34 -2.95
N ALA A 33 -11.39 -6.35 -3.27
CA ALA A 33 -11.01 -7.39 -4.23
C ALA A 33 -11.07 -6.93 -5.69
N HIS A 34 -11.55 -5.71 -5.97
CA HIS A 34 -11.59 -5.19 -7.34
C HIS A 34 -10.19 -4.98 -7.91
N TYR A 35 -9.20 -4.67 -7.04
CA TYR A 35 -7.84 -4.34 -7.46
C TYR A 35 -6.81 -4.92 -6.49
N PRO A 36 -5.63 -5.38 -6.97
CA PRO A 36 -4.50 -5.61 -6.08
C PRO A 36 -3.98 -4.24 -5.60
N TRP A 37 -4.23 -3.92 -4.35
CA TRP A 37 -4.09 -2.56 -3.82
C TRP A 37 -3.35 -2.60 -2.48
N LEU A 38 -2.15 -2.03 -2.46
CA LEU A 38 -1.30 -2.00 -1.28
C LEU A 38 -1.14 -0.57 -0.75
N LEU A 39 -0.85 -0.46 0.54
CA LEU A 39 -0.44 0.79 1.18
C LEU A 39 0.93 0.60 1.83
N LEU A 40 1.75 1.64 1.74
CA LEU A 40 2.94 1.81 2.57
C LEU A 40 2.68 2.94 3.55
N VAL A 41 2.82 2.68 4.84
CA VAL A 41 2.60 3.69 5.88
C VAL A 41 3.90 3.90 6.64
N PRO A 42 4.64 4.99 6.40
CA PRO A 42 5.86 5.29 7.14
C PRO A 42 5.58 5.38 8.64
N ARG A 43 6.37 4.65 9.44
CA ARG A 43 6.20 4.62 10.90
C ARG A 43 6.92 5.79 11.54
N ARG A 44 6.44 7.00 11.25
CA ARG A 44 6.96 8.24 11.82
C ARG A 44 5.81 9.06 12.40
N PRO A 45 5.88 9.43 13.68
CA PRO A 45 4.84 10.26 14.30
C PRO A 45 4.65 11.57 13.54
N ASP A 46 3.41 12.00 13.43
CA ASP A 46 3.02 13.29 12.86
C ASP A 46 3.38 13.51 11.38
N ALA A 47 3.83 12.46 10.67
CA ALA A 47 4.07 12.57 9.24
C ALA A 47 2.73 12.58 8.49
N VAL A 48 2.45 13.68 7.80
CA VAL A 48 1.25 13.88 6.97
C VAL A 48 1.66 13.95 5.50
N GLU A 49 2.70 14.71 5.19
CA GLU A 49 3.23 14.87 3.85
C GLU A 49 4.58 14.16 3.71
N ILE A 50 4.95 13.85 2.49
CA ILE A 50 6.28 13.27 2.23
C ILE A 50 7.39 14.21 2.75
N ILE A 51 7.18 15.51 2.62
CA ILE A 51 8.16 16.51 3.08
C ILE A 51 8.30 16.59 4.60
N ASP A 52 7.42 15.95 5.35
CA ASP A 52 7.56 15.83 6.81
C ASP A 52 8.62 14.80 7.21
N LEU A 53 9.02 13.94 6.28
CA LEU A 53 10.13 13.02 6.47
C LEU A 53 11.45 13.76 6.17
N ASP A 54 12.54 13.37 6.84
CA ASP A 54 13.84 13.91 6.47
C ASP A 54 14.33 13.31 5.12
N GLU A 55 15.43 13.82 4.59
CA GLU A 55 15.92 13.40 3.26
C GLU A 55 16.28 11.91 3.22
N VAL A 56 16.85 11.38 4.29
CA VAL A 56 17.21 9.95 4.37
C VAL A 56 15.94 9.09 4.37
N GLU A 57 14.94 9.50 5.13
CA GLU A 57 13.65 8.81 5.19
C GLU A 57 12.90 8.90 3.86
N GLN A 58 12.95 10.04 3.18
CA GLN A 58 12.36 10.17 1.85
C GLN A 58 13.02 9.21 0.84
N ALA A 59 14.34 9.10 0.88
CA ALA A 59 15.07 8.16 0.03
C ALA A 59 14.70 6.71 0.37
N GLN A 60 14.58 6.39 1.66
CA GLN A 60 14.17 5.07 2.10
C GLN A 60 12.74 4.75 1.65
N LEU A 61 11.83 5.71 1.75
CA LEU A 61 10.46 5.53 1.27
C LEU A 61 10.45 5.19 -0.23
N MET A 62 11.22 5.89 -1.05
CA MET A 62 11.28 5.60 -2.49
C MET A 62 11.85 4.21 -2.75
N THR A 63 12.85 3.79 -1.99
CA THR A 63 13.40 2.43 -2.08
C THR A 63 12.32 1.38 -1.78
N GLU A 64 11.50 1.62 -0.76
CA GLU A 64 10.42 0.71 -0.38
C GLU A 64 9.30 0.71 -1.42
N ILE A 65 8.93 1.87 -1.95
CA ILE A 65 7.95 1.97 -3.05
C ILE A 65 8.42 1.15 -4.25
N SER A 66 9.68 1.28 -4.64
CA SER A 66 10.24 0.52 -5.76
C SER A 66 10.20 -0.98 -5.51
N ARG A 67 10.59 -1.40 -4.32
CA ARG A 67 10.62 -2.83 -3.94
C ARG A 67 9.24 -3.45 -3.98
N VAL A 68 8.26 -2.80 -3.37
CA VAL A 68 6.88 -3.27 -3.34
C VAL A 68 6.24 -3.22 -4.73
N SER A 69 6.51 -2.17 -5.48
CA SER A 69 6.00 -2.02 -6.86
C SER A 69 6.48 -3.14 -7.78
N ARG A 70 7.77 -3.51 -7.70
CA ARG A 70 8.32 -4.61 -8.48
C ARG A 70 7.67 -5.93 -8.12
N ALA A 71 7.52 -6.20 -6.81
CA ALA A 71 6.86 -7.43 -6.34
C ALA A 71 5.42 -7.50 -6.86
N LEU A 72 4.67 -6.42 -6.71
CA LEU A 72 3.28 -6.37 -7.16
C LEU A 72 3.15 -6.57 -8.66
N LYS A 73 4.01 -5.92 -9.45
CA LYS A 73 4.01 -6.07 -10.90
C LYS A 73 4.34 -7.49 -11.35
N GLU A 74 5.32 -8.12 -10.71
CA GLU A 74 5.70 -9.51 -11.03
C GLU A 74 4.57 -10.49 -10.72
N ILE A 75 3.91 -10.33 -9.59
CA ILE A 75 2.84 -11.23 -9.15
C ILE A 75 1.59 -11.06 -10.01
N THR A 76 1.20 -9.82 -10.31
CA THR A 76 -0.07 -9.54 -10.98
C THR A 76 0.03 -9.49 -12.50
N LYS A 77 1.23 -9.26 -13.05
CA LYS A 77 1.41 -9.01 -14.49
C LYS A 77 0.54 -7.85 -14.98
N CYS A 78 0.37 -6.83 -14.15
CA CYS A 78 -0.54 -5.71 -14.43
C CYS A 78 -0.07 -4.86 -15.62
N ASP A 79 -1.02 -4.11 -16.19
CA ASP A 79 -0.75 -3.21 -17.32
C ASP A 79 -0.12 -1.89 -16.85
N LYS A 80 -0.45 -1.46 -15.63
CA LYS A 80 -0.01 -0.17 -15.09
C LYS A 80 0.05 -0.23 -13.57
N LEU A 81 0.98 0.51 -12.98
CA LEU A 81 1.00 0.77 -11.53
C LEU A 81 0.56 2.21 -11.29
N ASN A 82 -0.38 2.41 -10.37
CA ASN A 82 -0.70 3.74 -9.86
C ASN A 82 -0.06 3.89 -8.48
N VAL A 83 0.73 4.94 -8.32
CA VAL A 83 1.39 5.27 -7.05
C VAL A 83 0.92 6.67 -6.66
N ALA A 84 0.33 6.81 -5.48
CA ALA A 84 -0.24 8.08 -5.07
C ALA A 84 -0.27 8.24 -3.55
N ALA A 85 -0.10 9.47 -3.09
CA ALA A 85 -0.33 9.87 -1.72
C ALA A 85 -1.42 10.93 -1.71
N LEU A 86 -2.59 10.62 -1.18
CA LEU A 86 -3.74 11.52 -1.14
C LEU A 86 -3.91 12.14 0.25
N GLY A 87 -4.37 11.36 1.22
CA GLY A 87 -4.48 11.81 2.59
C GLY A 87 -5.61 12.81 2.86
N ASN A 88 -6.59 12.92 1.96
CA ASN A 88 -7.68 13.89 2.11
C ASN A 88 -8.65 13.52 3.23
N LEU A 89 -8.83 12.23 3.52
CA LEU A 89 -9.68 11.74 4.59
C LEU A 89 -8.87 11.29 5.81
N VAL A 90 -7.77 10.59 5.58
CA VAL A 90 -6.87 10.11 6.63
C VAL A 90 -5.54 10.86 6.48
N PRO A 91 -5.21 11.77 7.41
CA PRO A 91 -4.02 12.60 7.24
C PRO A 91 -2.70 11.86 7.47
N GLN A 92 -2.69 10.74 8.21
CA GLN A 92 -1.46 9.96 8.39
C GLN A 92 -0.90 9.57 7.03
N LEU A 93 0.37 9.92 6.77
CA LEU A 93 1.02 9.67 5.48
C LEU A 93 0.92 8.21 5.09
N HIS A 94 0.35 7.95 3.93
CA HIS A 94 0.30 6.61 3.34
C HIS A 94 0.36 6.71 1.82
N VAL A 95 1.11 5.79 1.22
CA VAL A 95 1.31 5.74 -0.23
C VAL A 95 0.58 4.53 -0.78
N HIS A 96 -0.32 4.80 -1.73
CA HIS A 96 -1.04 3.75 -2.45
C HIS A 96 -0.17 3.20 -3.58
N ILE A 97 -0.15 1.88 -3.73
CA ILE A 97 0.46 1.20 -4.87
C ILE A 97 -0.58 0.22 -5.40
N ILE A 98 -1.10 0.49 -6.60
CA ILE A 98 -2.27 -0.22 -7.14
C ILE A 98 -1.91 -0.83 -8.48
N ALA A 99 -2.12 -2.14 -8.62
CA ALA A 99 -1.96 -2.82 -9.90
C ALA A 99 -3.22 -2.62 -10.73
N ARG A 100 -3.07 -1.98 -11.89
CA ARG A 100 -4.17 -1.66 -12.78
C ARG A 100 -4.13 -2.52 -14.04
N ARG A 101 -5.34 -2.88 -14.49
CA ARG A 101 -5.51 -3.59 -15.77
C ARG A 101 -6.44 -2.77 -16.65
N THR A 102 -6.24 -2.82 -17.95
CA THR A 102 -7.14 -2.15 -18.90
C THR A 102 -8.56 -2.71 -18.83
N SER A 103 -8.71 -3.88 -18.22
CA SER A 103 -10.01 -4.56 -18.03
C SER A 103 -10.60 -4.35 -16.63
N ASP A 104 -9.93 -3.60 -15.73
CA ASP A 104 -10.44 -3.43 -14.36
C ASP A 104 -11.64 -2.50 -14.28
N ALA A 105 -12.33 -2.53 -13.14
CA ALA A 105 -13.63 -1.87 -12.96
C ALA A 105 -13.61 -0.36 -13.20
N ALA A 106 -12.49 0.32 -12.89
CA ALA A 106 -12.41 1.77 -13.01
C ALA A 106 -11.68 2.26 -14.27
N TRP A 107 -10.91 1.39 -14.94
CA TRP A 107 -10.03 1.80 -16.03
C TRP A 107 -10.75 2.67 -17.09
N PRO A 108 -10.18 3.78 -17.56
CA PRO A 108 -8.84 4.32 -17.25
C PRO A 108 -8.83 5.32 -16.09
N ARG A 109 -9.89 5.42 -15.33
CA ARG A 109 -10.00 6.37 -14.22
C ARG A 109 -9.25 5.86 -12.98
N PRO A 110 -8.86 6.77 -12.07
CA PRO A 110 -8.40 6.36 -10.74
C PRO A 110 -9.46 5.52 -10.02
N VAL A 111 -9.03 4.69 -9.07
CA VAL A 111 -9.92 3.74 -8.42
C VAL A 111 -10.91 4.38 -7.44
N TRP A 112 -10.56 5.53 -6.87
CA TRP A 112 -11.37 6.14 -5.81
C TRP A 112 -12.72 6.63 -6.32
N GLY A 113 -13.76 6.27 -5.60
CA GLY A 113 -15.12 6.76 -5.88
C GLY A 113 -15.83 6.08 -7.04
N VAL A 114 -15.26 5.05 -7.64
CA VAL A 114 -15.86 4.36 -8.79
C VAL A 114 -16.71 3.18 -8.35
N MET A 115 -16.17 2.29 -7.49
CA MET A 115 -16.86 1.10 -7.02
C MET A 115 -16.85 1.06 -5.50
N LYS A 116 -17.90 0.45 -4.93
CA LYS A 116 -17.88 0.10 -3.50
C LYS A 116 -16.90 -1.05 -3.29
N PRO A 117 -16.21 -1.09 -2.13
CA PRO A 117 -15.29 -2.19 -1.84
C PRO A 117 -15.97 -3.55 -1.96
N LEU A 118 -15.25 -4.51 -2.55
CA LEU A 118 -15.66 -5.89 -2.69
C LEU A 118 -14.85 -6.75 -1.73
N ALA A 119 -15.52 -7.59 -0.93
CA ALA A 119 -14.84 -8.47 0.02
C ALA A 119 -13.94 -9.46 -0.72
N HIS A 120 -12.74 -9.69 -0.17
CA HIS A 120 -11.83 -10.72 -0.68
C HIS A 120 -12.38 -12.13 -0.43
N ASP A 121 -12.12 -13.02 -1.37
CA ASP A 121 -12.17 -14.46 -1.09
C ASP A 121 -11.01 -14.81 -0.14
N ALA A 122 -11.31 -15.53 0.95
CA ALA A 122 -10.31 -15.81 2.00
C ALA A 122 -9.09 -16.57 1.47
N THR A 123 -9.32 -17.56 0.60
CA THR A 123 -8.23 -18.37 0.02
C THR A 123 -7.41 -17.54 -0.97
N GLU A 124 -8.06 -16.80 -1.85
CA GLU A 124 -7.39 -15.99 -2.87
C GLU A 124 -6.53 -14.90 -2.23
N VAL A 125 -7.03 -14.21 -1.20
CA VAL A 125 -6.27 -13.16 -0.54
C VAL A 125 -5.07 -13.73 0.21
N GLN A 126 -5.20 -14.90 0.83
CA GLN A 126 -4.06 -15.55 1.50
C GLN A 126 -2.99 -15.98 0.50
N THR A 127 -3.36 -16.50 -0.65
CA THR A 127 -2.44 -16.83 -1.74
C THR A 127 -1.68 -15.59 -2.21
N PHE A 128 -2.40 -14.49 -2.40
CA PHE A 128 -1.82 -13.20 -2.80
C PHE A 128 -0.85 -12.67 -1.74
N ILE A 129 -1.26 -12.68 -0.47
CA ILE A 129 -0.42 -12.21 0.64
C ILE A 129 0.85 -13.07 0.76
N SER A 130 0.73 -14.39 0.64
CA SER A 130 1.89 -15.28 0.69
C SER A 130 2.88 -15.00 -0.43
N ALA A 131 2.38 -14.77 -1.65
CA ALA A 131 3.22 -14.43 -2.79
C ALA A 131 3.93 -13.08 -2.58
N LEU A 132 3.21 -12.07 -2.07
CA LEU A 132 3.77 -10.76 -1.75
C LEU A 132 4.89 -10.88 -0.71
N ARG A 133 4.65 -11.62 0.37
CA ARG A 133 5.65 -11.80 1.44
C ARG A 133 6.93 -12.43 0.90
N ARG A 134 6.82 -13.46 0.05
CA ARG A 134 8.01 -14.07 -0.56
C ARG A 134 8.78 -13.08 -1.42
N LYS A 135 8.09 -12.31 -2.25
CA LYS A 135 8.74 -11.37 -3.16
C LYS A 135 9.32 -10.16 -2.45
N ILE A 136 8.63 -9.63 -1.44
CA ILE A 136 9.05 -8.41 -0.75
C ILE A 136 10.18 -8.69 0.24
N TRP A 137 10.07 -9.76 1.04
CA TRP A 137 11.01 -10.01 2.14
C TRP A 137 12.02 -11.13 1.87
N LEU A 138 11.71 -12.07 0.98
CA LEU A 138 12.57 -13.23 0.70
C LEU A 138 13.16 -13.23 -0.71
N GLY A 139 12.67 -12.34 -1.56
CA GLY A 139 13.11 -12.25 -2.96
C GLY A 139 14.35 -11.42 -3.21
#